data_db197b06b5ae06466fd66a8bd442e753
#
_entry.id   db197b06b5ae06466fd66a8bd442e753
#
_cell.length_a   1.000
_cell.length_b   1.000
_cell.length_c   1.000
_cell.angle_alpha   90.00
_cell.angle_beta   90.00
_cell.angle_gamma   90.00
#
_symmetry.space_group_name_H-M   'P 1'
#
loop_
_entity.id
_entity.type
_entity.pdbx_description
1 polymer ?
#
loop_
_entity_poly.entity_id
_entity_poly.type
_entity_poly.pdbx_seq_one_letter_code
_entity_poly.pdbx_strand_id
1 'polypeptide(L)'
;IASAVTPSEWSLLGKSITAKCDSLDGLTDGIVSDVKACQGAFNLATDVTTCTGSRDGTCLSSSQKTVLAKIFAGAKKSNGESTYSNFYFDPGVAGSNYAYWHYTASTQLDPGAVAFIFTTPPSTLGSFLATTGLKYGLAFNLDTDYQKIFATDSTYTESPWSYMTPPNETDLSKLRHRGAKLMVYHGA
;
A
#
# COMPACT_ATOMS: atom_id res chain seq x y z
N ILE A 1 14.47 4.62 -1.55
CA ILE A 1 13.49 3.81 -2.31
C ILE A 1 13.21 4.46 -3.67
N ALA A 2 12.94 5.78 -3.75
CA ALA A 2 12.69 6.46 -5.02
C ALA A 2 13.79 6.26 -6.07
N SER A 3 15.05 6.08 -5.66
CA SER A 3 16.16 5.75 -6.53
C SER A 3 16.37 4.24 -6.75
N ALA A 4 15.63 3.39 -6.01
CA ALA A 4 15.77 1.94 -6.13
C ALA A 4 15.12 1.39 -7.41
N VAL A 5 14.06 2.04 -7.89
CA VAL A 5 13.36 1.71 -9.14
C VAL A 5 13.17 2.99 -9.92
N THR A 6 13.68 3.03 -11.15
CA THR A 6 13.59 4.20 -12.04
C THR A 6 12.21 4.28 -12.71
N PRO A 7 11.81 5.44 -13.27
CA PRO A 7 10.56 5.54 -14.03
C PRO A 7 10.44 4.54 -15.19
N SER A 8 11.53 4.24 -15.88
CA SER A 8 11.55 3.24 -16.96
C SER A 8 11.33 1.82 -16.43
N GLU A 9 11.87 1.48 -15.26
CA GLU A 9 11.66 0.19 -14.61
C GLU A 9 10.23 0.05 -14.06
N TRP A 10 9.62 1.13 -13.57
CA TRP A 10 8.19 1.15 -13.23
C TRP A 10 7.33 0.96 -14.47
N SER A 11 7.67 1.60 -15.59
CA SER A 11 6.99 1.40 -16.88
C SER A 11 7.12 -0.04 -17.37
N LEU A 12 8.30 -0.65 -17.22
CA LEU A 12 8.50 -2.07 -17.52
C LEU A 12 7.58 -2.96 -16.70
N LEU A 13 7.52 -2.72 -15.38
CA LEU A 13 6.66 -3.49 -14.48
C LEU A 13 5.18 -3.36 -14.88
N GLY A 14 4.67 -2.15 -15.10
CA GLY A 14 3.30 -1.92 -15.54
C GLY A 14 2.98 -2.64 -16.85
N LYS A 15 3.88 -2.55 -17.85
CA LYS A 15 3.73 -3.27 -19.13
C LYS A 15 3.70 -4.78 -18.94
N SER A 16 4.53 -5.33 -18.06
CA SER A 16 4.58 -6.76 -17.78
C SER A 16 3.28 -7.23 -17.10
N ILE A 17 2.72 -6.42 -16.19
CA ILE A 17 1.43 -6.69 -15.57
C ILE A 17 0.32 -6.69 -16.63
N THR A 18 0.24 -5.65 -17.47
CA THR A 18 -0.74 -5.58 -18.54
C THR A 18 -0.62 -6.78 -19.48
N ALA A 19 0.58 -7.08 -19.96
CA ALA A 19 0.81 -8.20 -20.88
C ALA A 19 0.35 -9.55 -20.32
N LYS A 20 0.39 -9.72 -18.99
CA LYS A 20 -0.01 -10.97 -18.32
C LYS A 20 -1.48 -11.02 -17.98
N CYS A 21 -2.08 -9.87 -17.63
CA CYS A 21 -3.36 -9.83 -16.93
C CYS A 21 -4.51 -9.23 -17.76
N ASP A 22 -4.22 -8.43 -18.79
CA ASP A 22 -5.20 -7.68 -19.58
C ASP A 22 -6.36 -8.56 -20.08
N SER A 23 -6.06 -9.73 -20.60
CA SER A 23 -7.08 -10.64 -21.14
C SER A 23 -7.85 -11.45 -20.11
N LEU A 24 -7.53 -11.35 -18.81
CA LEU A 24 -8.12 -12.21 -17.79
C LEU A 24 -9.58 -11.88 -17.47
N ASP A 25 -10.03 -10.67 -17.77
CA ASP A 25 -11.43 -10.24 -17.66
C ASP A 25 -12.24 -10.48 -18.95
N GLY A 26 -11.62 -11.05 -20.00
CA GLY A 26 -12.24 -11.34 -21.29
C GLY A 26 -12.10 -10.24 -22.34
N LEU A 27 -11.42 -9.14 -22.02
CA LEU A 27 -11.07 -8.04 -22.93
C LEU A 27 -9.57 -7.91 -23.07
N THR A 28 -9.13 -7.22 -24.13
CA THR A 28 -7.71 -6.85 -24.32
C THR A 28 -7.71 -5.37 -24.70
N ASP A 29 -7.85 -4.52 -23.68
CA ASP A 29 -8.03 -3.08 -23.83
C ASP A 29 -7.00 -2.25 -23.08
N GLY A 30 -6.00 -2.90 -22.46
CA GLY A 30 -4.95 -2.27 -21.67
C GLY A 30 -5.34 -2.03 -20.21
N ILE A 31 -6.51 -2.52 -19.77
CA ILE A 31 -7.04 -2.35 -18.43
C ILE A 31 -7.11 -3.73 -17.74
N VAL A 32 -6.59 -3.83 -16.54
CA VAL A 32 -6.69 -5.04 -15.71
C VAL A 32 -7.90 -4.91 -14.79
N SER A 33 -9.08 -5.35 -15.24
CA SER A 33 -10.30 -5.27 -14.43
C SER A 33 -10.47 -6.46 -13.48
N ASP A 34 -10.00 -7.65 -13.82
CA ASP A 34 -9.96 -8.78 -12.88
C ASP A 34 -8.64 -8.79 -12.10
N VAL A 35 -8.52 -7.86 -11.14
CA VAL A 35 -7.35 -7.74 -10.28
C VAL A 35 -7.10 -9.00 -9.44
N LYS A 36 -8.16 -9.75 -9.11
CA LYS A 36 -8.04 -10.99 -8.35
C LYS A 36 -7.43 -12.11 -9.18
N ALA A 37 -7.87 -12.27 -10.41
CA ALA A 37 -7.27 -13.23 -11.34
C ALA A 37 -5.81 -12.86 -11.64
N CYS A 38 -5.52 -11.57 -11.83
CA CYS A 38 -4.16 -11.07 -12.02
C CYS A 38 -3.26 -11.40 -10.84
N GLN A 39 -3.74 -11.25 -9.61
CA GLN A 39 -2.98 -11.56 -8.40
C GLN A 39 -2.55 -13.04 -8.33
N GLY A 40 -3.33 -13.93 -8.90
CA GLY A 40 -3.00 -15.35 -9.01
C GLY A 40 -2.11 -15.70 -10.22
N ALA A 41 -2.22 -14.94 -11.31
CA ALA A 41 -1.56 -15.24 -12.58
C ALA A 41 -0.20 -14.57 -12.75
N PHE A 42 -0.02 -13.35 -12.23
CA PHE A 42 1.22 -12.60 -12.37
C PHE A 42 2.26 -13.03 -11.33
N ASN A 43 3.46 -13.28 -11.79
CA ASN A 43 4.60 -13.61 -10.95
C ASN A 43 5.78 -12.67 -11.25
N LEU A 44 6.05 -11.77 -10.30
CA LEU A 44 7.13 -10.79 -10.42
C LEU A 44 8.51 -11.41 -10.74
N ALA A 45 8.77 -12.62 -10.26
CA ALA A 45 10.07 -13.27 -10.47
C ALA A 45 10.26 -13.72 -11.92
N THR A 46 9.21 -14.21 -12.57
CA THR A 46 9.26 -14.84 -13.89
C THR A 46 8.69 -13.96 -15.02
N ASP A 47 7.67 -13.16 -14.73
CA ASP A 47 6.96 -12.39 -15.75
C ASP A 47 7.60 -11.02 -16.03
N VAL A 48 8.59 -10.62 -15.22
CA VAL A 48 9.43 -9.43 -15.48
C VAL A 48 10.86 -9.88 -15.79
N THR A 49 11.45 -9.34 -16.86
CA THR A 49 12.84 -9.65 -17.25
C THR A 49 13.81 -9.39 -16.10
N THR A 50 14.67 -10.36 -15.79
CA THR A 50 15.75 -10.21 -14.80
C THR A 50 17.02 -9.73 -15.49
N CYS A 51 17.69 -8.71 -14.92
CA CYS A 51 18.95 -8.22 -15.46
C CYS A 51 20.05 -9.30 -15.36
N THR A 52 20.74 -9.51 -16.48
CA THR A 52 21.96 -10.33 -16.55
C THR A 52 23.25 -9.48 -16.52
N GLY A 53 23.10 -8.17 -16.59
CA GLY A 53 24.17 -7.17 -16.61
C GLY A 53 23.72 -5.87 -15.95
N SER A 54 24.16 -4.74 -16.50
CA SER A 54 23.80 -3.40 -16.00
C SER A 54 22.30 -3.13 -16.14
N ARG A 55 21.75 -2.34 -15.23
CA ARG A 55 20.37 -1.84 -15.29
C ARG A 55 20.28 -0.76 -16.34
N ASP A 56 19.42 -0.96 -17.32
CA ASP A 56 19.18 -0.04 -18.44
C ASP A 56 17.69 0.39 -18.58
N GLY A 57 16.85 -0.04 -17.63
CA GLY A 57 15.41 0.21 -17.64
C GLY A 57 14.57 -0.85 -18.36
N THR A 58 15.21 -1.86 -18.95
CA THR A 58 14.54 -2.98 -19.67
C THR A 58 14.45 -4.25 -18.82
N CYS A 59 15.02 -4.24 -17.62
CA CYS A 59 15.05 -5.36 -16.69
C CYS A 59 15.04 -4.90 -15.24
N LEU A 60 14.70 -5.80 -14.33
CA LEU A 60 14.84 -5.62 -12.87
C LEU A 60 15.91 -6.55 -12.32
N SER A 61 16.76 -6.05 -11.44
CA SER A 61 17.69 -6.92 -10.71
C SER A 61 16.95 -7.82 -9.71
N SER A 62 17.56 -8.93 -9.33
CA SER A 62 16.98 -9.84 -8.33
C SER A 62 16.72 -9.13 -6.98
N SER A 63 17.59 -8.20 -6.58
CA SER A 63 17.38 -7.41 -5.36
C SER A 63 16.19 -6.47 -5.47
N GLN A 64 15.96 -5.83 -6.62
CA GLN A 64 14.77 -5.01 -6.86
C GLN A 64 13.50 -5.85 -6.80
N LYS A 65 13.48 -7.02 -7.44
CA LYS A 65 12.33 -7.95 -7.37
C LYS A 65 12.04 -8.37 -5.94
N THR A 66 13.06 -8.65 -5.12
CA THR A 66 12.90 -8.97 -3.70
C THR A 66 12.24 -7.81 -2.92
N VAL A 67 12.68 -6.58 -3.16
CA VAL A 67 12.09 -5.39 -2.50
C VAL A 67 10.65 -5.17 -2.96
N LEU A 68 10.39 -5.24 -4.27
CA LEU A 68 9.05 -5.09 -4.82
C LEU A 68 8.09 -6.16 -4.30
N ALA A 69 8.52 -7.41 -4.20
CA ALA A 69 7.71 -8.49 -3.62
C ALA A 69 7.29 -8.18 -2.18
N LYS A 70 8.20 -7.60 -1.37
CA LYS A 70 7.86 -7.15 0.00
C LYS A 70 6.86 -6.00 0.01
N ILE A 71 7.00 -5.03 -0.92
CA ILE A 71 6.07 -3.90 -1.04
C ILE A 71 4.67 -4.42 -1.39
N PHE A 72 4.54 -5.25 -2.42
CA PHE A 72 3.25 -5.81 -2.83
C PHE A 72 2.63 -6.74 -1.77
N ALA A 73 3.44 -7.42 -0.97
CA ALA A 73 2.94 -8.28 0.11
C ALA A 73 2.34 -7.49 1.30
N GLY A 74 2.49 -6.17 1.32
CA GLY A 74 2.07 -5.33 2.44
C GLY A 74 2.91 -5.51 3.70
N ALA A 75 2.60 -4.72 4.72
CA ALA A 75 3.32 -4.77 5.98
C ALA A 75 2.94 -6.00 6.81
N LYS A 76 3.96 -6.65 7.37
CA LYS A 76 3.79 -7.87 8.20
C LYS A 76 4.54 -7.74 9.50
N LYS A 77 3.96 -8.31 10.55
CA LYS A 77 4.64 -8.55 11.82
C LYS A 77 5.76 -9.58 11.68
N SER A 78 6.62 -9.70 12.68
CA SER A 78 7.73 -10.67 12.65
C SER A 78 7.27 -12.13 12.56
N ASN A 79 6.07 -12.44 13.06
CA ASN A 79 5.45 -13.76 12.97
C ASN A 79 4.78 -14.06 11.60
N GLY A 80 4.86 -13.11 10.65
CA GLY A 80 4.27 -13.24 9.31
C GLY A 80 2.81 -12.79 9.20
N GLU A 81 2.17 -12.40 10.31
CA GLU A 81 0.81 -11.85 10.32
C GLU A 81 0.76 -10.53 9.55
N SER A 82 -0.18 -10.41 8.61
CA SER A 82 -0.40 -9.19 7.86
C SER A 82 -1.16 -8.17 8.70
N THR A 83 -0.77 -6.91 8.64
CA THR A 83 -1.47 -5.81 9.31
C THR A 83 -2.62 -5.25 8.48
N TYR A 84 -2.58 -5.47 7.17
CA TYR A 84 -3.64 -5.17 6.20
C TYR A 84 -3.47 -6.10 4.97
N SER A 85 -4.36 -5.98 3.98
CA SER A 85 -4.30 -6.75 2.73
C SER A 85 -3.05 -6.40 1.91
N ASN A 86 -2.60 -7.33 1.09
CA ASN A 86 -1.55 -7.07 0.10
C ASN A 86 -2.05 -6.09 -0.98
N PHE A 87 -1.11 -5.43 -1.65
CA PHE A 87 -1.39 -4.59 -2.80
C PHE A 87 -1.59 -5.43 -4.06
N TYR A 88 -2.49 -5.00 -4.91
CA TYR A 88 -2.71 -5.65 -6.19
C TYR A 88 -1.61 -5.33 -7.21
N PHE A 89 -1.40 -6.26 -8.13
CA PHE A 89 -0.62 -6.01 -9.32
C PHE A 89 -1.49 -5.24 -10.32
N ASP A 90 -1.27 -3.93 -10.41
CA ASP A 90 -2.00 -3.02 -11.28
C ASP A 90 -1.03 -2.24 -12.19
N PRO A 91 -1.33 -2.05 -13.49
CA PRO A 91 -0.48 -1.27 -14.40
C PRO A 91 -0.27 0.18 -13.97
N GLY A 92 -1.12 0.73 -13.13
CA GLY A 92 -1.01 2.07 -12.52
C GLY A 92 0.28 2.30 -11.76
N VAL A 93 1.03 1.24 -11.40
CA VAL A 93 2.39 1.34 -10.83
C VAL A 93 3.33 2.16 -11.73
N ALA A 94 3.08 2.22 -13.03
CA ALA A 94 3.83 3.05 -13.97
C ALA A 94 3.48 4.54 -13.90
N GLY A 95 2.42 4.91 -13.22
CA GLY A 95 1.98 6.29 -13.08
C GLY A 95 2.83 7.10 -12.10
N SER A 96 3.04 8.39 -12.40
CA SER A 96 3.79 9.29 -11.51
C SER A 96 3.17 9.43 -10.13
N ASN A 97 1.84 9.35 -10.02
CA ASN A 97 1.13 9.41 -8.74
C ASN A 97 1.44 8.21 -7.85
N TYR A 98 1.61 7.01 -8.41
CA TYR A 98 2.00 5.84 -7.62
C TYR A 98 3.32 6.08 -6.90
N ALA A 99 4.35 6.52 -7.62
CA ALA A 99 5.66 6.82 -7.03
C ALA A 99 5.58 7.94 -5.97
N TYR A 100 4.78 8.97 -6.20
CA TYR A 100 4.58 10.05 -5.23
C TYR A 100 3.97 9.54 -3.92
N TRP A 101 2.83 8.84 -3.99
CA TRP A 101 2.12 8.39 -2.79
C TRP A 101 2.87 7.30 -2.03
N HIS A 102 3.48 6.35 -2.73
CA HIS A 102 4.17 5.24 -2.08
C HIS A 102 5.59 5.57 -1.58
N TYR A 103 6.26 6.58 -2.14
CA TYR A 103 7.66 6.85 -1.79
C TYR A 103 7.91 8.25 -1.26
N THR A 104 7.15 9.24 -1.65
CA THR A 104 7.31 10.61 -1.17
C THR A 104 6.37 10.87 0.00
N ALA A 105 5.09 10.71 -0.19
CA ALA A 105 4.09 10.93 0.85
C ALA A 105 4.31 10.00 2.05
N SER A 106 4.57 8.71 1.81
CA SER A 106 4.83 7.72 2.87
C SER A 106 6.04 8.03 3.75
N THR A 107 6.98 8.83 3.27
CA THR A 107 8.16 9.24 4.06
C THR A 107 8.05 10.62 4.67
N GLN A 108 7.15 11.45 4.16
CA GLN A 108 7.00 12.85 4.59
C GLN A 108 5.71 13.11 5.37
N LEU A 109 4.58 12.52 4.96
CA LEU A 109 3.26 12.77 5.53
C LEU A 109 2.81 11.64 6.47
N ASP A 110 2.92 10.40 6.04
CA ASP A 110 2.37 9.25 6.77
C ASP A 110 2.98 9.06 8.15
N PRO A 111 4.29 9.27 8.38
CA PRO A 111 4.85 9.18 9.72
C PRO A 111 4.22 10.16 10.71
N GLY A 112 3.82 11.36 10.25
CA GLY A 112 3.09 12.33 11.06
C GLY A 112 1.68 11.86 11.38
N ALA A 113 0.96 11.31 10.41
CA ALA A 113 -0.37 10.72 10.62
C ALA A 113 -0.30 9.58 11.65
N VAL A 114 0.66 8.68 11.50
CA VAL A 114 0.87 7.59 12.47
C VAL A 114 1.21 8.13 13.85
N ALA A 115 2.10 9.11 13.95
CA ALA A 115 2.54 9.65 15.23
C ALA A 115 1.45 10.39 16.01
N PHE A 116 0.58 11.13 15.31
CA PHE A 116 -0.34 12.07 15.96
C PHE A 116 -1.81 11.63 15.91
N ILE A 117 -2.19 10.77 14.96
CA ILE A 117 -3.59 10.38 14.74
C ILE A 117 -3.80 8.90 15.05
N PHE A 118 -2.91 8.03 14.58
CA PHE A 118 -3.11 6.57 14.63
C PHE A 118 -2.40 5.87 15.78
N THR A 119 -1.97 6.58 16.81
CA THR A 119 -1.37 5.98 18.01
C THR A 119 -1.95 6.56 19.30
N THR A 120 -2.18 5.70 20.29
CA THR A 120 -2.57 6.11 21.66
C THR A 120 -1.48 5.68 22.64
N PRO A 121 -0.96 6.62 23.48
CA PRO A 121 -1.11 8.07 23.34
C PRO A 121 -0.41 8.61 22.09
N PRO A 122 -0.86 9.75 21.52
CA PRO A 122 -0.14 10.40 20.43
C PRO A 122 1.27 10.78 20.84
N SER A 123 2.19 10.75 19.89
CA SER A 123 3.54 11.26 20.08
C SER A 123 3.53 12.75 20.39
N THR A 124 4.45 13.23 21.22
CA THR A 124 4.63 14.67 21.38
C THR A 124 5.31 15.26 20.15
N LEU A 125 4.97 16.52 19.80
CA LEU A 125 5.60 17.20 18.67
C LEU A 125 7.12 17.26 18.83
N GLY A 126 7.62 17.52 20.04
CA GLY A 126 9.04 17.57 20.33
C GLY A 126 9.76 16.24 20.06
N SER A 127 9.19 15.11 20.50
CA SER A 127 9.77 13.79 20.25
C SER A 127 9.73 13.41 18.77
N PHE A 128 8.67 13.78 18.05
CA PHE A 128 8.58 13.53 16.62
C PHE A 128 9.59 14.34 15.82
N LEU A 129 9.71 15.65 16.08
CA LEU A 129 10.65 16.53 15.39
C LEU A 129 12.12 16.16 15.67
N ALA A 130 12.41 15.62 16.86
CA ALA A 130 13.77 15.15 17.20
C ALA A 130 14.24 13.97 16.33
N THR A 131 13.30 13.20 15.74
CA THR A 131 13.63 12.00 14.95
C THR A 131 13.54 12.20 13.45
N THR A 132 12.92 13.24 12.95
CA THR A 132 12.42 13.38 11.57
C THR A 132 11.34 12.34 11.23
N GLY A 133 10.42 12.64 10.31
CA GLY A 133 9.34 11.72 9.93
C GLY A 133 9.84 10.36 9.44
N LEU A 134 10.85 10.35 8.56
CA LEU A 134 11.42 9.10 8.05
C LEU A 134 12.00 8.23 9.16
N LYS A 135 12.77 8.80 10.09
CA LYS A 135 13.34 8.04 11.22
C LYS A 135 12.25 7.50 12.13
N TYR A 136 11.20 8.26 12.38
CA TYR A 136 10.04 7.80 13.14
C TYR A 136 9.41 6.58 12.47
N GLY A 137 9.11 6.65 11.17
CA GLY A 137 8.53 5.53 10.43
C GLY A 137 9.43 4.29 10.40
N LEU A 138 10.75 4.47 10.26
CA LEU A 138 11.71 3.36 10.30
C LEU A 138 11.88 2.73 11.68
N ALA A 139 11.64 3.49 12.75
CA ALA A 139 11.70 3.00 14.13
C ALA A 139 10.38 2.35 14.58
N PHE A 140 9.28 2.54 13.85
CA PHE A 140 7.98 1.96 14.19
C PHE A 140 8.04 0.44 14.10
N ASN A 141 7.79 -0.21 15.23
CA ASN A 141 7.81 -1.67 15.33
C ASN A 141 6.39 -2.22 15.22
N LEU A 142 6.10 -2.94 14.13
CA LEU A 142 4.77 -3.50 13.90
C LEU A 142 4.32 -4.50 14.96
N ASP A 143 5.25 -5.20 15.63
CA ASP A 143 4.88 -6.17 16.66
C ASP A 143 4.36 -5.51 17.93
N THR A 144 4.91 -4.33 18.27
CA THR A 144 4.59 -3.63 19.53
C THR A 144 3.75 -2.37 19.30
N ASP A 145 4.02 -1.61 18.23
CA ASP A 145 3.41 -0.31 18.02
C ASP A 145 2.09 -0.37 17.24
N TYR A 146 1.88 -1.41 16.42
CA TYR A 146 0.62 -1.57 15.68
C TYR A 146 -0.61 -1.61 16.57
N GLN A 147 -0.49 -2.17 17.78
CA GLN A 147 -1.60 -2.25 18.75
C GLN A 147 -2.03 -0.87 19.28
N LYS A 148 -1.20 0.16 19.15
CA LYS A 148 -1.52 1.53 19.59
C LYS A 148 -2.71 2.14 18.83
N ILE A 149 -3.00 1.66 17.61
CA ILE A 149 -4.18 2.09 16.85
C ILE A 149 -5.49 1.67 17.52
N PHE A 150 -5.47 0.56 18.29
CA PHE A 150 -6.64 0.01 18.98
C PHE A 150 -6.65 0.36 20.48
N ALA A 151 -5.61 1.02 20.97
CA ALA A 151 -5.44 1.32 22.38
C ALA A 151 -6.27 2.54 22.81
N THR A 152 -6.63 2.56 24.10
CA THR A 152 -7.23 3.68 24.80
C THR A 152 -6.46 3.94 26.09
N ASP A 153 -6.57 5.14 26.64
CA ASP A 153 -6.09 5.48 27.99
C ASP A 153 -7.06 6.41 28.70
N SER A 154 -6.67 6.94 29.86
CA SER A 154 -7.53 7.82 30.68
C SER A 154 -7.83 9.16 30.01
N THR A 155 -7.02 9.61 29.06
CA THR A 155 -7.20 10.86 28.31
C THR A 155 -7.90 10.60 26.99
N TYR A 156 -7.48 9.55 26.29
CA TYR A 156 -8.01 9.13 24.98
C TYR A 156 -8.86 7.87 25.20
N THR A 157 -10.14 8.09 25.56
CA THR A 157 -11.08 7.02 25.92
C THR A 157 -11.66 6.28 24.70
N GLU A 158 -11.45 6.81 23.51
CA GLU A 158 -11.79 6.18 22.24
C GLU A 158 -10.50 5.91 21.45
N SER A 159 -10.39 4.72 20.87
CA SER A 159 -9.19 4.36 20.08
C SER A 159 -9.16 5.08 18.72
N PRO A 160 -7.98 5.33 18.14
CA PRO A 160 -7.88 5.85 16.78
C PRO A 160 -8.67 5.03 15.76
N TRP A 161 -8.65 3.72 15.87
CA TRP A 161 -9.43 2.83 15.02
C TRP A 161 -10.93 3.10 15.11
N SER A 162 -11.47 3.15 16.34
CA SER A 162 -12.90 3.41 16.56
C SER A 162 -13.30 4.79 16.03
N TYR A 163 -12.52 5.82 16.34
CA TYR A 163 -12.77 7.18 15.91
C TYR A 163 -12.79 7.35 14.39
N MET A 164 -11.90 6.64 13.66
CA MET A 164 -11.79 6.73 12.21
C MET A 164 -12.75 5.78 11.48
N THR A 165 -13.38 4.83 12.19
CA THR A 165 -14.32 3.89 11.58
C THR A 165 -15.74 4.48 11.63
N PRO A 166 -16.43 4.67 10.50
CA PRO A 166 -17.80 5.15 10.49
C PRO A 166 -18.73 4.25 11.29
N PRO A 167 -19.62 4.80 12.11
CA PRO A 167 -20.59 3.99 12.86
C PRO A 167 -21.53 3.27 11.89
N ASN A 168 -21.75 1.96 12.15
CA ASN A 168 -22.63 1.12 11.33
C ASN A 168 -22.24 1.05 9.84
N GLU A 169 -20.94 1.06 9.53
CA GLU A 169 -20.41 1.07 8.16
C GLU A 169 -20.95 -0.03 7.25
N THR A 170 -21.36 -1.17 7.82
CA THR A 170 -21.91 -2.31 7.10
C THR A 170 -23.44 -2.34 7.10
N ASP A 171 -24.11 -1.53 7.91
CA ASP A 171 -25.58 -1.47 7.95
C ASP A 171 -26.15 -0.37 7.02
N LEU A 172 -26.39 -0.75 5.80
CA LEU A 172 -26.99 0.12 4.79
C LEU A 172 -28.54 -0.01 4.71
N SER A 173 -29.17 -0.61 5.71
CA SER A 173 -30.61 -0.88 5.73
C SER A 173 -31.44 0.41 5.57
N LYS A 174 -31.08 1.50 6.26
CA LYS A 174 -31.78 2.80 6.15
C LYS A 174 -31.65 3.40 4.75
N LEU A 175 -30.51 3.24 4.10
CA LEU A 175 -30.29 3.70 2.73
C LEU A 175 -31.18 2.90 1.77
N ARG A 176 -31.19 1.58 1.91
CA ARG A 176 -32.03 0.66 1.11
C ARG A 176 -33.53 0.97 1.28
N HIS A 177 -34.00 1.17 2.50
CA HIS A 177 -35.42 1.49 2.79
C HIS A 177 -35.89 2.79 2.14
N ARG A 178 -35.00 3.76 1.94
CA ARG A 178 -35.29 5.01 1.24
C ARG A 178 -35.24 4.90 -0.29
N GLY A 179 -34.96 3.72 -0.83
CA GLY A 179 -34.80 3.50 -2.27
C GLY A 179 -33.55 4.18 -2.87
N ALA A 180 -32.62 4.65 -2.03
CA ALA A 180 -31.39 5.28 -2.47
C ALA A 180 -30.49 4.29 -3.20
N LYS A 181 -29.63 4.80 -4.05
CA LYS A 181 -28.58 4.06 -4.77
C LYS A 181 -27.22 4.43 -4.23
N LEU A 182 -26.34 3.46 -4.16
CA LEU A 182 -24.93 3.66 -3.78
C LEU A 182 -24.06 3.25 -4.95
N MET A 183 -23.17 4.16 -5.35
CA MET A 183 -22.07 3.85 -6.27
C MET A 183 -20.76 3.96 -5.48
N VAL A 184 -19.94 2.93 -5.54
CA VAL A 184 -18.63 2.92 -4.90
C VAL A 184 -17.57 2.77 -5.99
N TYR A 185 -16.53 3.60 -5.93
CA TYR A 185 -15.33 3.43 -6.72
C TYR A 185 -14.12 3.52 -5.79
N HIS A 186 -13.09 2.77 -6.09
CA HIS A 186 -11.86 2.69 -5.30
C HIS A 186 -10.69 2.43 -6.24
N GLY A 187 -9.54 3.04 -5.98
CA GLY A 187 -8.31 2.69 -6.67
C GLY A 187 -7.86 1.27 -6.27
N ALA A 188 -7.35 0.52 -7.22
CA ALA A 188 -6.78 -0.80 -7.00
C ALA A 188 -5.33 -0.73 -6.53
#